data_fbfbbb3566e380ac13094cfa0e3c8d98
#
_entry.id   fbfbbb3566e380ac13094cfa0e3c8d98
#
_cell.length_a   1.000
_cell.length_b   1.000
_cell.length_c   1.000
_cell.angle_alpha   90.00
_cell.angle_beta   90.00
_cell.angle_gamma   90.00
#
_symmetry.space_group_name_H-M   'P 1'
#
loop_
_entity.id
_entity.type
_entity.pdbx_description
1 polymer ?
#
loop_
_entity_poly.entity_id
_entity_poly.type
_entity_poly.pdbx_seq_one_letter_code
_entity_poly.pdbx_strand_id
1 'polypeptide(L)'
;MSEDLTGKVILVTGASKGIGSEIAATLGRCGASVIAHYGKDAQGAQEATKDIPEDRKFLISVDLSQPDSYLELWKEALAWKGRIDVLIPNAAIMPEAAITEPVEVWGKAFNDALAVNATTPAFLIREAVLHFLENGGGNIIGISSWAAQRGSGNPKLGGYAASKSVIAALLKTVARAYAKDGIYAYLISPGIVRTAMSEASAKSLGGEDAVTATLSMGEWVPPSEIANLVAFLATGKNKQMTGTTFDVNGATYIR
;
A
#
# COMPACT_ATOMS: atom_id res chain seq x y z
N MET A 1 -17.76 -2.18 -16.18
CA MET A 1 -16.73 -2.82 -17.05
C MET A 1 -15.52 -3.04 -16.16
N SER A 2 -14.99 -4.26 -16.09
CA SER A 2 -13.72 -4.52 -15.37
C SER A 2 -12.57 -3.94 -16.20
N GLU A 3 -11.56 -3.39 -15.49
CA GLU A 3 -10.33 -2.95 -16.14
C GLU A 3 -9.59 -4.14 -16.75
N ASP A 4 -8.97 -3.94 -17.91
CA ASP A 4 -8.12 -4.96 -18.55
C ASP A 4 -6.65 -4.67 -18.22
N LEU A 5 -6.04 -5.59 -17.47
CA LEU A 5 -4.63 -5.58 -17.07
C LEU A 5 -3.83 -6.74 -17.66
N THR A 6 -4.38 -7.39 -18.70
CA THR A 6 -3.70 -8.49 -19.39
C THR A 6 -2.31 -8.06 -19.85
N GLY A 7 -1.31 -8.90 -19.56
CA GLY A 7 0.09 -8.63 -19.88
C GLY A 7 0.84 -7.72 -18.89
N LYS A 8 0.17 -7.12 -17.90
CA LYS A 8 0.83 -6.36 -16.83
C LYS A 8 1.38 -7.28 -15.75
N VAL A 9 2.59 -7.01 -15.29
CA VAL A 9 3.21 -7.65 -14.11
C VAL A 9 3.20 -6.65 -12.97
N ILE A 10 2.55 -7.00 -11.86
CA ILE A 10 2.26 -6.09 -10.77
C ILE A 10 2.75 -6.65 -9.44
N LEU A 11 3.64 -5.92 -8.76
CA LEU A 11 4.12 -6.25 -7.42
C LEU A 11 3.26 -5.57 -6.35
N VAL A 12 2.63 -6.38 -5.49
CA VAL A 12 1.84 -5.92 -4.35
C VAL A 12 2.52 -6.32 -3.07
N THR A 13 2.93 -5.35 -2.24
CA THR A 13 3.48 -5.67 -0.92
C THR A 13 2.38 -5.80 0.13
N GLY A 14 2.51 -6.80 1.03
CA GLY A 14 1.50 -7.07 2.07
C GLY A 14 0.18 -7.61 1.52
N ALA A 15 0.25 -8.56 0.59
CA ALA A 15 -0.90 -9.11 -0.12
C ALA A 15 -1.66 -10.21 0.63
N SER A 16 -1.26 -10.57 1.87
CA SER A 16 -1.89 -11.69 2.58
C SER A 16 -3.20 -11.37 3.28
N LYS A 17 -3.52 -10.09 3.52
CA LYS A 17 -4.73 -9.69 4.26
C LYS A 17 -5.15 -8.25 3.98
N GLY A 18 -6.40 -7.93 4.36
CA GLY A 18 -6.94 -6.56 4.33
C GLY A 18 -6.92 -5.94 2.94
N ILE A 19 -6.44 -4.71 2.83
CA ILE A 19 -6.40 -3.96 1.57
C ILE A 19 -5.56 -4.71 0.52
N GLY A 20 -4.38 -5.21 0.91
CA GLY A 20 -3.46 -5.87 -0.03
C GLY A 20 -4.00 -7.17 -0.61
N SER A 21 -4.73 -7.97 0.17
CA SER A 21 -5.34 -9.20 -0.33
C SER A 21 -6.44 -8.91 -1.36
N GLU A 22 -7.29 -7.91 -1.11
CA GLU A 22 -8.33 -7.52 -2.05
C GLU A 22 -7.74 -6.89 -3.32
N ILE A 23 -6.65 -6.11 -3.19
CA ILE A 23 -5.89 -5.60 -4.36
C ILE A 23 -5.37 -6.76 -5.20
N ALA A 24 -4.68 -7.74 -4.60
CA ALA A 24 -4.13 -8.88 -5.34
C ALA A 24 -5.23 -9.67 -6.07
N ALA A 25 -6.33 -9.99 -5.38
CA ALA A 25 -7.47 -10.69 -5.96
C ALA A 25 -8.09 -9.90 -7.13
N THR A 26 -8.31 -8.59 -6.94
CA THR A 26 -8.92 -7.73 -7.97
C THR A 26 -8.04 -7.62 -9.21
N LEU A 27 -6.72 -7.40 -9.04
CA LEU A 27 -5.78 -7.34 -10.15
C LEU A 27 -5.72 -8.65 -10.93
N GLY A 28 -5.77 -9.79 -10.24
CA GLY A 28 -5.84 -11.11 -10.86
C GLY A 28 -7.11 -11.31 -11.69
N ARG A 29 -8.28 -10.89 -11.17
CA ARG A 29 -9.56 -10.88 -11.91
C ARG A 29 -9.50 -9.97 -13.15
N CYS A 30 -8.75 -8.88 -13.08
CA CYS A 30 -8.53 -7.97 -14.21
C CYS A 30 -7.49 -8.48 -15.23
N GLY A 31 -6.95 -9.69 -15.08
CA GLY A 31 -6.03 -10.30 -16.04
C GLY A 31 -4.55 -10.08 -15.76
N ALA A 32 -4.17 -9.38 -14.71
CA ALA A 32 -2.76 -9.13 -14.38
C ALA A 32 -2.01 -10.40 -13.96
N SER A 33 -0.70 -10.40 -14.17
CA SER A 33 0.24 -11.28 -13.47
C SER A 33 0.61 -10.62 -12.14
N VAL A 34 0.31 -11.28 -11.02
CA VAL A 34 0.42 -10.70 -9.67
C VAL A 34 1.58 -11.33 -8.91
N ILE A 35 2.52 -10.49 -8.48
CA ILE A 35 3.54 -10.85 -7.49
C ILE A 35 3.01 -10.45 -6.13
N ALA A 36 2.60 -11.43 -5.33
CA ALA A 36 1.96 -11.23 -4.04
C ALA A 36 2.99 -11.42 -2.92
N HIS A 37 3.56 -10.30 -2.44
CA HIS A 37 4.47 -10.35 -1.30
C HIS A 37 3.70 -10.45 0.02
N TYR A 38 4.21 -11.28 0.93
CA TYR A 38 3.75 -11.41 2.30
C TYR A 38 4.94 -11.51 3.29
N GLY A 39 4.71 -11.21 4.57
CA GLY A 39 5.71 -11.42 5.62
C GLY A 39 5.70 -12.86 6.14
N LYS A 40 4.72 -13.18 6.97
CA LYS A 40 4.63 -14.48 7.67
C LYS A 40 3.38 -15.29 7.30
N ASP A 41 2.36 -14.66 6.75
CA ASP A 41 1.05 -15.25 6.49
C ASP A 41 0.97 -15.80 5.07
N ALA A 42 1.59 -16.96 4.84
CA ALA A 42 1.56 -17.65 3.56
C ALA A 42 0.15 -18.10 3.17
N GLN A 43 -0.64 -18.59 4.14
CA GLN A 43 -2.00 -19.05 3.90
C GLN A 43 -2.90 -17.91 3.41
N GLY A 44 -2.80 -16.73 4.03
CA GLY A 44 -3.52 -15.53 3.59
C GLY A 44 -3.13 -15.11 2.18
N ALA A 45 -1.85 -15.18 1.80
CA ALA A 45 -1.40 -14.88 0.46
C ALA A 45 -1.90 -15.89 -0.58
N GLN A 46 -1.94 -17.17 -0.25
CA GLN A 46 -2.53 -18.22 -1.08
C GLN A 46 -4.03 -18.00 -1.28
N GLU A 47 -4.77 -17.71 -0.21
CA GLU A 47 -6.21 -17.44 -0.28
C GLU A 47 -6.52 -16.19 -1.13
N ALA A 48 -5.75 -15.11 -0.96
CA ALA A 48 -5.90 -13.88 -1.75
C ALA A 48 -5.69 -14.09 -3.26
N THR A 49 -4.92 -15.10 -3.63
CA THR A 49 -4.55 -15.37 -5.03
C THR A 49 -5.10 -16.69 -5.57
N LYS A 50 -6.01 -17.36 -4.84
CA LYS A 50 -6.51 -18.70 -5.18
C LYS A 50 -7.16 -18.78 -6.56
N ASP A 51 -7.86 -17.73 -6.97
CA ASP A 51 -8.56 -17.66 -8.25
C ASP A 51 -7.67 -17.16 -9.41
N ILE A 52 -6.39 -16.85 -9.13
CA ILE A 52 -5.41 -16.45 -10.15
C ILE A 52 -4.74 -17.73 -10.69
N PRO A 53 -4.70 -17.96 -12.01
CA PRO A 53 -3.96 -19.07 -12.59
C PRO A 53 -2.49 -19.10 -12.15
N GLU A 54 -1.92 -20.31 -12.02
CA GLU A 54 -0.56 -20.51 -11.48
C GLU A 54 0.53 -19.79 -12.29
N ASP A 55 0.36 -19.69 -13.60
CA ASP A 55 1.28 -18.98 -14.50
C ASP A 55 1.17 -17.46 -14.39
N ARG A 56 0.16 -16.94 -13.68
CA ARG A 56 -0.07 -15.52 -13.46
C ARG A 56 0.05 -15.08 -12.00
N LYS A 57 0.49 -15.94 -11.08
CA LYS A 57 0.77 -15.56 -9.69
C LYS A 57 2.15 -16.02 -9.25
N PHE A 58 2.78 -15.22 -8.41
CA PHE A 58 4.01 -15.55 -7.72
C PHE A 58 3.93 -15.06 -6.28
N LEU A 59 4.10 -15.98 -5.34
CA LEU A 59 4.08 -15.67 -3.92
C LEU A 59 5.51 -15.58 -3.41
N ILE A 60 5.84 -14.46 -2.75
CA ILE A 60 7.18 -14.22 -2.22
C ILE A 60 7.12 -13.77 -0.76
N SER A 61 7.93 -14.41 0.09
CA SER A 61 8.00 -14.10 1.53
C SER A 61 9.28 -13.36 1.86
N VAL A 62 9.14 -12.11 2.32
CA VAL A 62 10.27 -11.30 2.79
C VAL A 62 9.85 -10.49 4.02
N ASP A 63 10.69 -10.40 5.05
CA ASP A 63 10.44 -9.54 6.21
C ASP A 63 10.91 -8.11 5.93
N LEU A 64 9.97 -7.22 5.61
CA LEU A 64 10.26 -5.82 5.29
C LEU A 64 10.78 -4.98 6.48
N SER A 65 10.84 -5.54 7.68
CA SER A 65 11.48 -4.88 8.83
C SER A 65 13.01 -5.00 8.80
N GLN A 66 13.54 -5.92 8.01
CA GLN A 66 14.98 -6.17 7.92
C GLN A 66 15.66 -5.17 7.00
N PRO A 67 16.87 -4.70 7.33
CA PRO A 67 17.69 -3.91 6.43
C PRO A 67 17.89 -4.64 5.09
N ASP A 68 17.89 -3.88 3.99
CA ASP A 68 18.14 -4.38 2.63
C ASP A 68 17.17 -5.46 2.09
N SER A 69 16.12 -5.80 2.85
CA SER A 69 15.07 -6.75 2.44
C SER A 69 14.39 -6.36 1.11
N TYR A 70 14.38 -5.06 0.78
CA TYR A 70 13.86 -4.56 -0.50
C TYR A 70 14.66 -5.09 -1.71
N LEU A 71 15.98 -5.31 -1.56
CA LEU A 71 16.82 -5.86 -2.63
C LEU A 71 16.48 -7.32 -2.94
N GLU A 72 16.28 -8.12 -1.91
CA GLU A 72 15.85 -9.51 -2.04
C GLU A 72 14.49 -9.57 -2.73
N LEU A 73 13.50 -8.83 -2.19
CA LEU A 73 12.17 -8.78 -2.76
C LEU A 73 12.18 -8.33 -4.23
N TRP A 74 12.88 -7.23 -4.54
CA TRP A 74 12.93 -6.71 -5.90
C TRP A 74 13.58 -7.67 -6.89
N LYS A 75 14.72 -8.25 -6.52
CA LYS A 75 15.46 -9.20 -7.35
C LYS A 75 14.63 -10.44 -7.68
N GLU A 76 14.00 -11.06 -6.69
CA GLU A 76 13.18 -12.25 -6.91
C GLU A 76 11.91 -11.92 -7.70
N ALA A 77 11.25 -10.81 -7.37
CA ALA A 77 10.07 -10.35 -8.09
C ALA A 77 10.37 -10.11 -9.59
N LEU A 78 11.49 -9.44 -9.87
CA LEU A 78 11.91 -9.17 -11.25
C LEU A 78 12.30 -10.44 -12.00
N ALA A 79 12.95 -11.40 -11.34
CA ALA A 79 13.40 -12.65 -11.95
C ALA A 79 12.24 -13.52 -12.46
N TRP A 80 11.05 -13.42 -11.89
CA TRP A 80 9.91 -14.26 -12.26
C TRP A 80 9.45 -14.09 -13.72
N LYS A 81 9.29 -12.84 -14.19
CA LYS A 81 8.87 -12.54 -15.58
C LYS A 81 9.77 -11.54 -16.30
N GLY A 82 10.91 -11.18 -15.71
CA GLY A 82 11.88 -10.26 -16.29
C GLY A 82 11.40 -8.79 -16.36
N ARG A 83 10.23 -8.49 -15.80
CA ARG A 83 9.65 -7.15 -15.81
C ARG A 83 8.69 -6.91 -14.64
N ILE A 84 8.55 -5.66 -14.25
CA ILE A 84 7.49 -5.17 -13.36
C ILE A 84 6.94 -3.91 -14.02
N ASP A 85 5.62 -3.83 -14.22
CA ASP A 85 4.95 -2.68 -14.83
C ASP A 85 4.34 -1.75 -13.80
N VAL A 86 3.96 -2.31 -12.63
CA VAL A 86 3.33 -1.57 -11.55
C VAL A 86 3.86 -2.02 -10.20
N LEU A 87 4.26 -1.06 -9.37
CA LEU A 87 4.60 -1.30 -7.96
C LEU A 87 3.48 -0.75 -7.07
N ILE A 88 3.00 -1.57 -6.13
CA ILE A 88 2.00 -1.18 -5.12
C ILE A 88 2.58 -1.34 -3.73
N PRO A 89 3.24 -0.29 -3.18
CA PRO A 89 3.69 -0.27 -1.79
C PRO A 89 2.46 -0.14 -0.87
N ASN A 90 1.98 -1.28 -0.37
CA ASN A 90 0.82 -1.38 0.50
C ASN A 90 1.17 -1.89 1.90
N ALA A 91 2.15 -2.79 2.04
CA ALA A 91 2.53 -3.35 3.34
C ALA A 91 2.71 -2.26 4.41
N ALA A 92 2.12 -2.50 5.57
CA ALA A 92 2.23 -1.59 6.70
C ALA A 92 2.00 -2.31 8.03
N ILE A 93 2.61 -1.76 9.07
CA ILE A 93 2.31 -2.07 10.48
C ILE A 93 1.83 -0.81 11.18
N MET A 94 1.13 -0.97 12.28
CA MET A 94 0.60 0.13 13.08
C MET A 94 0.92 -0.09 14.57
N PRO A 95 2.22 -0.03 14.94
CA PRO A 95 2.61 -0.15 16.34
C PRO A 95 2.11 1.06 17.14
N GLU A 96 1.61 0.79 18.33
CA GLU A 96 1.02 1.79 19.22
C GLU A 96 1.99 2.16 20.34
N ALA A 97 2.34 3.44 20.44
CA ALA A 97 3.04 4.02 21.59
C ALA A 97 2.77 5.52 21.65
N ALA A 98 2.32 5.99 22.81
CA ALA A 98 2.12 7.43 23.03
C ALA A 98 3.46 8.16 23.19
N ILE A 99 3.54 9.42 22.74
CA ILE A 99 4.77 10.23 22.86
C ILE A 99 5.20 10.45 24.32
N THR A 100 4.30 10.22 25.26
CA THR A 100 4.54 10.33 26.71
C THR A 100 5.08 9.05 27.34
N GLU A 101 5.14 7.95 26.60
CA GLU A 101 5.69 6.69 27.08
C GLU A 101 7.24 6.75 27.16
N PRO A 102 7.88 5.80 27.90
CA PRO A 102 9.34 5.74 27.94
C PRO A 102 9.96 5.74 26.54
N VAL A 103 11.12 6.39 26.41
CA VAL A 103 11.78 6.59 25.10
C VAL A 103 12.10 5.28 24.39
N GLU A 104 12.37 4.22 25.14
CA GLU A 104 12.65 2.87 24.61
C GLU A 104 11.41 2.26 23.95
N VAL A 105 10.23 2.46 24.57
CA VAL A 105 8.95 1.95 24.06
C VAL A 105 8.51 2.76 22.84
N TRP A 106 8.46 4.09 23.00
CA TRP A 106 8.06 4.97 21.92
C TRP A 106 9.03 4.90 20.74
N GLY A 107 10.34 4.93 21.02
CA GLY A 107 11.39 4.87 19.99
C GLY A 107 11.36 3.56 19.20
N LYS A 108 11.13 2.43 19.88
CA LYS A 108 10.96 1.14 19.19
C LYS A 108 9.75 1.17 18.25
N ALA A 109 8.59 1.56 18.73
CA ALA A 109 7.37 1.63 17.91
C ALA A 109 7.53 2.58 16.72
N PHE A 110 8.16 3.73 16.92
CA PHE A 110 8.44 4.71 15.88
C PHE A 110 9.38 4.15 14.81
N ASN A 111 10.50 3.53 15.22
CA ASN A 111 11.48 2.95 14.30
C ASN A 111 10.91 1.75 13.54
N ASP A 112 10.14 0.88 14.19
CA ASP A 112 9.45 -0.24 13.52
C ASP A 112 8.49 0.28 12.44
N ALA A 113 7.70 1.32 12.75
CA ALA A 113 6.83 1.95 11.77
C ALA A 113 7.59 2.56 10.59
N LEU A 114 8.70 3.25 10.86
CA LEU A 114 9.54 3.81 9.80
C LEU A 114 10.17 2.72 8.93
N ALA A 115 10.70 1.65 9.52
CA ALA A 115 11.33 0.58 8.77
C ALA A 115 10.37 -0.02 7.72
N VAL A 116 9.19 -0.46 8.17
CA VAL A 116 8.22 -1.18 7.32
C VAL A 116 7.39 -0.24 6.43
N ASN A 117 6.93 0.90 6.96
CA ASN A 117 5.99 1.75 6.24
C ASN A 117 6.66 2.84 5.41
N ALA A 118 7.93 3.14 5.64
CA ALA A 118 8.63 4.26 5.02
C ALA A 118 9.95 3.84 4.35
N THR A 119 10.91 3.30 5.10
CA THR A 119 12.26 3.05 4.58
C THR A 119 12.26 1.99 3.49
N THR A 120 11.79 0.80 3.77
CA THR A 120 11.75 -0.29 2.79
C THR A 120 10.93 0.06 1.55
N PRO A 121 9.68 0.59 1.65
CA PRO A 121 8.96 1.01 0.46
C PRO A 121 9.62 2.17 -0.28
N ALA A 122 10.34 3.08 0.37
CA ALA A 122 11.09 4.13 -0.32
C ALA A 122 12.20 3.56 -1.21
N PHE A 123 12.92 2.55 -0.73
CA PHE A 123 13.93 1.86 -1.54
C PHE A 123 13.30 1.03 -2.66
N LEU A 124 12.17 0.34 -2.43
CA LEU A 124 11.43 -0.34 -3.51
C LEU A 124 10.96 0.65 -4.58
N ILE A 125 10.51 1.84 -4.19
CA ILE A 125 10.15 2.91 -5.13
C ILE A 125 11.37 3.32 -5.96
N ARG A 126 12.56 3.44 -5.33
CA ARG A 126 13.81 3.73 -6.04
C ARG A 126 14.12 2.66 -7.08
N GLU A 127 14.08 1.38 -6.72
CA GLU A 127 14.33 0.28 -7.66
C GLU A 127 13.31 0.29 -8.80
N ALA A 128 12.02 0.55 -8.50
CA ALA A 128 10.99 0.67 -9.53
C ALA A 128 11.26 1.83 -10.50
N VAL A 129 11.66 3.00 -9.99
CA VAL A 129 11.99 4.16 -10.85
C VAL A 129 13.18 3.84 -11.77
N LEU A 130 14.24 3.22 -11.25
CA LEU A 130 15.40 2.82 -12.07
C LEU A 130 14.99 1.82 -13.15
N HIS A 131 14.23 0.80 -12.80
CA HIS A 131 13.71 -0.18 -13.74
C HIS A 131 12.81 0.44 -14.81
N PHE A 132 11.93 1.35 -14.42
CA PHE A 132 11.00 2.02 -15.35
C PHE A 132 11.71 2.97 -16.32
N LEU A 133 12.77 3.64 -15.88
CA LEU A 133 13.62 4.47 -16.77
C LEU A 133 14.26 3.64 -17.89
N GLU A 134 14.67 2.41 -17.58
CA GLU A 134 15.29 1.50 -18.56
C GLU A 134 14.27 0.79 -19.46
N ASN A 135 13.00 0.68 -19.03
CA ASN A 135 11.96 -0.13 -19.68
C ASN A 135 10.77 0.68 -20.22
N GLY A 136 10.93 1.99 -20.38
CA GLY A 136 9.94 2.84 -21.07
C GLY A 136 8.74 3.25 -20.21
N GLY A 137 8.91 3.26 -18.88
CA GLY A 137 7.92 3.77 -17.94
C GLY A 137 7.23 2.72 -17.09
N GLY A 138 6.36 3.17 -16.19
CA GLY A 138 5.60 2.31 -15.28
C GLY A 138 4.78 3.13 -14.29
N ASN A 139 4.01 2.42 -13.44
CA ASN A 139 3.14 3.06 -12.46
C ASN A 139 3.54 2.69 -11.03
N ILE A 140 3.45 3.64 -10.11
CA ILE A 140 3.60 3.42 -8.67
C ILE A 140 2.32 3.89 -7.99
N ILE A 141 1.65 3.01 -7.23
CA ILE A 141 0.40 3.33 -6.55
C ILE A 141 0.58 3.06 -5.06
N GLY A 142 0.90 4.12 -4.30
CA GLY A 142 1.17 4.02 -2.86
C GLY A 142 -0.10 4.03 -2.03
N ILE A 143 -0.20 3.08 -1.10
CA ILE A 143 -1.27 3.08 -0.09
C ILE A 143 -0.78 3.84 1.14
N SER A 144 -1.23 5.10 1.25
CA SER A 144 -0.96 6.00 2.36
C SER A 144 -2.06 5.88 3.44
N SER A 145 -2.48 6.98 4.02
CA SER A 145 -3.56 7.09 5.01
C SER A 145 -3.98 8.56 5.13
N TRP A 146 -5.23 8.83 5.48
CA TRP A 146 -5.63 10.17 5.90
C TRP A 146 -4.81 10.70 7.09
N ALA A 147 -4.28 9.79 7.94
CA ALA A 147 -3.40 10.15 9.05
C ALA A 147 -2.10 10.82 8.59
N ALA A 148 -1.62 10.52 7.38
CA ALA A 148 -0.46 11.18 6.78
C ALA A 148 -0.65 12.69 6.55
N GLN A 149 -1.89 13.16 6.53
CA GLN A 149 -2.24 14.54 6.22
C GLN A 149 -2.72 15.31 7.45
N ARG A 150 -3.61 14.69 8.23
CA ARG A 150 -4.25 15.34 9.38
C ARG A 150 -3.65 14.93 10.73
N GLY A 151 -2.71 13.99 10.75
CA GLY A 151 -2.29 13.31 11.98
C GLY A 151 -3.34 12.29 12.43
N SER A 152 -3.17 11.76 13.63
CA SER A 152 -4.12 10.84 14.26
C SER A 152 -4.74 11.47 15.51
N GLY A 153 -6.03 11.27 15.72
CA GLY A 153 -6.71 11.60 16.98
C GLY A 153 -6.33 10.64 18.11
N ASN A 154 -5.82 9.44 17.80
CA ASN A 154 -5.24 8.53 18.78
C ASN A 154 -3.78 8.91 19.05
N PRO A 155 -3.43 9.35 20.27
CA PRO A 155 -2.06 9.79 20.60
C PRO A 155 -1.00 8.69 20.46
N LYS A 156 -1.41 7.42 20.43
CA LYS A 156 -0.52 6.29 20.25
C LYS A 156 -0.08 6.06 18.79
N LEU A 157 -0.73 6.70 17.83
CA LEU A 157 -0.49 6.48 16.39
C LEU A 157 0.37 7.58 15.73
N GLY A 158 1.09 8.38 16.51
CA GLY A 158 1.96 9.43 15.97
C GLY A 158 3.04 8.88 15.02
N GLY A 159 3.72 7.80 15.41
CA GLY A 159 4.72 7.12 14.58
C GLY A 159 4.16 6.56 13.28
N TYR A 160 2.97 5.96 13.34
CA TYR A 160 2.27 5.49 12.13
C TYR A 160 1.93 6.64 11.18
N ALA A 161 1.33 7.73 11.69
CA ALA A 161 0.98 8.89 10.88
C ALA A 161 2.22 9.50 10.19
N ALA A 162 3.31 9.67 10.95
CA ALA A 162 4.59 10.17 10.42
C ALA A 162 5.13 9.24 9.32
N SER A 163 5.14 7.91 9.53
CA SER A 163 5.65 6.95 8.56
C SER A 163 4.88 6.99 7.23
N LYS A 164 3.55 7.14 7.28
CA LYS A 164 2.71 7.25 6.07
C LYS A 164 2.91 8.57 5.31
N SER A 165 3.40 9.63 5.96
CA SER A 165 3.71 10.92 5.32
C SER A 165 4.96 10.85 4.43
N VAL A 166 5.92 9.99 4.75
CA VAL A 166 7.17 9.83 3.98
C VAL A 166 6.86 9.39 2.54
N ILE A 167 6.08 8.34 2.38
CA ILE A 167 5.71 7.82 1.04
C ILE A 167 4.87 8.84 0.27
N ALA A 168 4.01 9.59 0.97
CA ALA A 168 3.21 10.63 0.33
C ALA A 168 4.08 11.74 -0.27
N ALA A 169 5.12 12.19 0.43
CA ALA A 169 6.05 13.20 -0.08
C ALA A 169 6.91 12.65 -1.22
N LEU A 170 7.45 11.42 -1.05
CA LEU A 170 8.32 10.79 -2.04
C LEU A 170 7.60 10.59 -3.39
N LEU A 171 6.39 10.04 -3.39
CA LEU A 171 5.65 9.78 -4.63
C LEU A 171 5.23 11.06 -5.37
N LYS A 172 4.95 12.15 -4.65
CA LYS A 172 4.75 13.47 -5.27
C LYS A 172 6.02 13.96 -5.96
N THR A 173 7.19 13.71 -5.37
CA THR A 173 8.49 14.03 -5.99
C THR A 173 8.72 13.18 -7.24
N VAL A 174 8.48 11.86 -7.17
CA VAL A 174 8.60 10.96 -8.33
C VAL A 174 7.68 11.41 -9.47
N ALA A 175 6.41 11.69 -9.17
CA ALA A 175 5.44 12.16 -10.17
C ALA A 175 5.92 13.43 -10.89
N ARG A 176 6.49 14.39 -10.16
CA ARG A 176 6.98 15.65 -10.75
C ARG A 176 8.28 15.48 -11.54
N ALA A 177 9.17 14.61 -11.06
CA ALA A 177 10.50 14.45 -11.65
C ALA A 177 10.46 13.60 -12.92
N TYR A 178 9.66 12.53 -12.96
CA TYR A 178 9.77 11.47 -13.96
C TYR A 178 8.52 11.27 -14.84
N ALA A 179 7.54 12.19 -14.79
CA ALA A 179 6.34 12.08 -15.63
C ALA A 179 6.65 12.09 -17.13
N LYS A 180 7.69 12.82 -17.56
CA LYS A 180 8.13 12.88 -18.96
C LYS A 180 8.76 11.56 -19.44
N ASP A 181 9.25 10.76 -18.50
CA ASP A 181 9.85 9.46 -18.76
C ASP A 181 8.80 8.33 -18.72
N GLY A 182 7.50 8.69 -18.67
CA GLY A 182 6.40 7.71 -18.63
C GLY A 182 6.20 7.06 -17.27
N ILE A 183 6.77 7.61 -16.19
CA ILE A 183 6.61 7.10 -14.83
C ILE A 183 5.52 7.89 -14.11
N TYR A 184 4.43 7.21 -13.78
CA TYR A 184 3.28 7.83 -13.11
C TYR A 184 3.15 7.33 -11.68
N ALA A 185 3.04 8.26 -10.75
CA ALA A 185 2.94 7.95 -9.33
C ALA A 185 1.65 8.53 -8.74
N TYR A 186 0.92 7.67 -8.04
CA TYR A 186 -0.38 7.98 -7.43
C TYR A 186 -0.36 7.62 -5.95
N LEU A 187 -1.19 8.30 -5.18
CA LEU A 187 -1.42 8.01 -3.77
C LEU A 187 -2.89 7.72 -3.54
N ILE A 188 -3.17 6.69 -2.76
CA ILE A 188 -4.49 6.47 -2.19
C ILE A 188 -4.39 6.72 -0.70
N SER A 189 -5.31 7.50 -0.16
CA SER A 189 -5.36 7.91 1.24
C SER A 189 -6.66 7.42 1.87
N PRO A 190 -6.67 6.14 2.33
CA PRO A 190 -7.86 5.59 2.94
C PRO A 190 -8.19 6.25 4.28
N GLY A 191 -9.49 6.26 4.59
CA GLY A 191 -10.00 6.45 5.94
C GLY A 191 -9.92 5.16 6.76
N ILE A 192 -10.97 4.88 7.52
CA ILE A 192 -11.07 3.64 8.29
C ILE A 192 -11.60 2.54 7.37
N VAL A 193 -10.73 1.61 7.03
CA VAL A 193 -11.03 0.47 6.15
C VAL A 193 -11.36 -0.73 7.02
N ARG A 194 -12.35 -1.53 6.62
CA ARG A 194 -12.74 -2.77 7.30
C ARG A 194 -11.66 -3.83 7.14
N THR A 195 -10.75 -3.85 8.09
CA THR A 195 -9.61 -4.77 8.17
C THR A 195 -9.34 -5.16 9.61
N ALA A 196 -8.70 -6.31 9.83
CA ALA A 196 -8.31 -6.75 11.18
C ALA A 196 -7.42 -5.71 11.91
N MET A 197 -6.60 -4.94 11.18
CA MET A 197 -5.79 -3.86 11.74
C MET A 197 -6.67 -2.74 12.32
N SER A 198 -7.67 -2.30 11.59
CA SER A 198 -8.58 -1.24 12.02
C SER A 198 -9.52 -1.72 13.13
N GLU A 199 -10.00 -2.96 13.05
CA GLU A 199 -10.83 -3.59 14.08
C GLU A 199 -10.07 -3.72 15.41
N ALA A 200 -8.79 -4.11 15.36
CA ALA A 200 -7.94 -4.15 16.55
C ALA A 200 -7.76 -2.75 17.16
N SER A 201 -7.52 -1.72 16.34
CA SER A 201 -7.39 -0.33 16.80
C SER A 201 -8.69 0.22 17.37
N ALA A 202 -9.85 -0.12 16.80
CA ALA A 202 -11.15 0.33 17.28
C ALA A 202 -11.44 -0.10 18.72
N LYS A 203 -10.90 -1.25 19.16
CA LYS A 203 -11.06 -1.72 20.56
C LYS A 203 -10.55 -0.68 21.58
N SER A 204 -9.45 0.02 21.26
CA SER A 204 -8.90 1.08 22.11
C SER A 204 -9.66 2.41 22.03
N LEU A 205 -10.58 2.54 21.07
CA LEU A 205 -11.37 3.74 20.78
C LEU A 205 -12.87 3.61 21.17
N GLY A 206 -13.20 2.66 22.01
CA GLY A 206 -14.58 2.42 22.46
C GLY A 206 -15.36 1.41 21.63
N GLY A 207 -14.69 0.69 20.73
CA GLY A 207 -15.27 -0.34 19.91
C GLY A 207 -15.70 0.12 18.52
N GLU A 208 -16.20 -0.82 17.73
CA GLU A 208 -16.56 -0.59 16.33
C GLU A 208 -17.70 0.44 16.19
N ASP A 209 -18.74 0.35 17.03
CA ASP A 209 -19.89 1.26 16.97
C ASP A 209 -19.48 2.72 17.26
N ALA A 210 -18.60 2.91 18.26
CA ALA A 210 -18.10 4.23 18.62
C ALA A 210 -17.30 4.85 17.46
N VAL A 211 -16.46 4.06 16.79
CA VAL A 211 -15.70 4.49 15.62
C VAL A 211 -16.64 4.78 14.45
N THR A 212 -17.60 3.90 14.16
CA THR A 212 -18.59 4.04 13.07
C THR A 212 -19.40 5.32 13.22
N ALA A 213 -19.80 5.68 14.45
CA ALA A 213 -20.54 6.91 14.73
C ALA A 213 -19.75 8.20 14.40
N THR A 214 -18.43 8.13 14.25
CA THR A 214 -17.59 9.28 13.84
C THR A 214 -17.48 9.45 12.33
N LEU A 215 -17.93 8.47 11.55
CA LEU A 215 -17.80 8.45 10.10
C LEU A 215 -18.97 9.15 9.43
N SER A 216 -18.70 10.03 8.46
CA SER A 216 -19.76 10.81 7.78
C SER A 216 -20.75 9.94 7.02
N MET A 217 -20.30 8.81 6.44
CA MET A 217 -21.18 7.83 5.78
C MET A 217 -21.81 6.81 6.76
N GLY A 218 -21.37 6.78 8.04
CA GLY A 218 -21.87 5.81 9.01
C GLY A 218 -21.41 4.37 8.72
N GLU A 219 -20.40 4.19 7.88
CA GLU A 219 -19.85 2.87 7.53
C GLU A 219 -18.34 2.92 7.28
N TRP A 220 -17.68 1.81 7.46
CA TRP A 220 -16.26 1.65 7.19
C TRP A 220 -16.04 1.44 5.70
N VAL A 221 -14.94 1.98 5.16
CA VAL A 221 -14.57 1.78 3.76
C VAL A 221 -14.34 0.29 3.49
N PRO A 222 -15.02 -0.32 2.52
CA PRO A 222 -14.73 -1.69 2.13
C PRO A 222 -13.39 -1.75 1.37
N PRO A 223 -12.52 -2.77 1.62
CA PRO A 223 -11.26 -2.93 0.90
C PRO A 223 -11.40 -2.94 -0.63
N SER A 224 -12.55 -3.41 -1.13
CA SER A 224 -12.86 -3.47 -2.56
C SER A 224 -12.89 -2.11 -3.26
N GLU A 225 -13.29 -1.04 -2.58
CA GLU A 225 -13.26 0.31 -3.18
C GLU A 225 -11.83 0.77 -3.45
N ILE A 226 -10.91 0.45 -2.53
CA ILE A 226 -9.49 0.75 -2.73
C ILE A 226 -8.93 -0.11 -3.86
N ALA A 227 -9.26 -1.41 -3.87
CA ALA A 227 -8.78 -2.34 -4.90
C ALA A 227 -9.28 -1.95 -6.31
N ASN A 228 -10.53 -1.52 -6.44
CA ASN A 228 -11.09 -1.04 -7.71
C ASN A 228 -10.35 0.22 -8.22
N LEU A 229 -10.07 1.17 -7.32
CA LEU A 229 -9.29 2.35 -7.67
C LEU A 229 -7.86 2.00 -8.08
N VAL A 230 -7.22 1.05 -7.38
CA VAL A 230 -5.89 0.54 -7.75
C VAL A 230 -5.93 -0.09 -9.15
N ALA A 231 -6.91 -0.93 -9.46
CA ALA A 231 -7.04 -1.56 -10.77
C ALA A 231 -7.19 -0.50 -11.88
N PHE A 232 -8.02 0.53 -11.67
CA PHE A 232 -8.18 1.65 -12.58
C PHE A 232 -6.85 2.39 -12.83
N LEU A 233 -6.13 2.76 -11.77
CA LEU A 233 -4.84 3.47 -11.87
C LEU A 233 -3.74 2.60 -12.50
N ALA A 234 -3.75 1.28 -12.25
CA ALA A 234 -2.78 0.34 -12.80
C ALA A 234 -2.83 0.24 -14.33
N THR A 235 -3.96 0.59 -14.96
CA THR A 235 -4.06 0.65 -16.42
C THR A 235 -3.10 1.66 -17.06
N GLY A 236 -2.74 2.73 -16.36
CA GLY A 236 -1.94 3.85 -16.87
C GLY A 236 -2.66 4.74 -17.88
N LYS A 237 -3.95 4.51 -18.15
CA LYS A 237 -4.73 5.29 -19.14
C LYS A 237 -4.92 6.75 -18.73
N ASN A 238 -4.95 7.03 -17.41
CA ASN A 238 -5.22 8.37 -16.88
C ASN A 238 -3.95 9.05 -16.35
N LYS A 239 -2.93 9.13 -17.19
CA LYS A 239 -1.60 9.66 -16.86
C LYS A 239 -1.61 11.09 -16.29
N GLN A 240 -2.57 11.92 -16.67
CA GLN A 240 -2.69 13.30 -16.16
C GLN A 240 -3.09 13.37 -14.67
N MET A 241 -3.49 12.24 -14.08
CA MET A 241 -3.73 12.13 -12.65
C MET A 241 -2.45 11.89 -11.82
N THR A 242 -1.26 11.78 -12.46
CA THR A 242 0.01 11.58 -11.73
C THR A 242 0.24 12.68 -10.70
N GLY A 243 0.70 12.30 -9.51
CA GLY A 243 0.89 13.20 -8.37
C GLY A 243 -0.35 13.41 -7.50
N THR A 244 -1.53 12.96 -7.95
CA THR A 244 -2.77 13.08 -7.19
C THR A 244 -2.77 12.15 -5.98
N THR A 245 -3.36 12.63 -4.88
CA THR A 245 -3.75 11.79 -3.76
C THR A 245 -5.28 11.65 -3.77
N PHE A 246 -5.74 10.41 -3.87
CA PHE A 246 -7.16 10.06 -3.86
C PHE A 246 -7.60 9.75 -2.44
N ASP A 247 -8.50 10.55 -1.90
CA ASP A 247 -9.11 10.28 -0.60
C ASP A 247 -10.25 9.26 -0.78
N VAL A 248 -10.17 8.15 -0.03
CA VAL A 248 -11.19 7.11 0.01
C VAL A 248 -11.61 6.95 1.48
N ASN A 249 -12.47 7.86 1.96
CA ASN A 249 -12.78 7.98 3.39
C ASN A 249 -14.24 8.38 3.70
N GLY A 250 -15.13 8.29 2.71
CA GLY A 250 -16.55 8.63 2.89
C GLY A 250 -16.78 10.07 3.38
N ALA A 251 -16.00 11.04 2.88
CA ALA A 251 -16.07 12.45 3.27
C ALA A 251 -15.84 12.74 4.77
N THR A 252 -15.35 11.77 5.55
CA THR A 252 -15.04 11.98 6.98
C THR A 252 -13.86 12.94 7.17
N TYR A 253 -13.01 13.07 6.17
CA TYR A 253 -11.95 14.08 6.08
C TYR A 253 -11.91 14.66 4.67
N ILE A 254 -11.98 15.98 4.55
CA ILE A 254 -11.86 16.76 3.31
C ILE A 254 -10.64 17.68 3.47
N ARG A 255 -9.76 17.69 2.46
CA ARG A 255 -8.58 18.57 2.40
C ARG A 255 -8.97 19.98 2.04
#